data_0a388aefbc3ee963d388d4019dcfbb66
#
_entry.id   0a388aefbc3ee963d388d4019dcfbb66
#
_cell.length_a   1.000
_cell.length_b   1.000
_cell.length_c   1.000
_cell.angle_alpha   90.00
_cell.angle_beta   90.00
_cell.angle_gamma   90.00
#
_symmetry.space_group_name_H-M   'P 1'
#
loop_
_entity.id
_entity.type
_entity.pdbx_description
1 polymer ?
#
loop_
_entity_poly.entity_id
_entity_poly.type
_entity_poly.pdbx_seq_one_letter_code
_entity_poly.pdbx_strand_id
1 'polypeptide(L)'
;MEHFKEIAEGLHMSPNKLLENKNLVEKFDVQITEMLKTPEFGARFIVDFYLRKDNGKTKYYWPKGLTREDKYNTVKAYINGDIVNANILDLIMNGKSKNPKEFEVDVKLKHLAKKRYERYWDENTMPVIKHETGINVSFSPENPDCEVVFSAGVITAKYNSNWIKDNLDYPTLLNNFIYLFAYTDGYMRCSLTAGSLKQGIIENLFSTQGNGMYQKGQSFELLNALSNIQMHGYVGVLNSCDIYLEDIIKWFFEVYIKNEFGANGFICNMPEKSDSILSKYERVATVMDGETKQFKLFCEEGEIDRELYEMISGSVRYKEIPSLIKNKYAYANSNEIVREMHDMFSDQCMLSYTEKTGSKYNTFFELLRLENVKPEEIEEYNFDELNWLLERGVVYVSDGMLALNYERIWILKELNDKGVICLQYKDSDILRKLISEGEIRVESSLLSESEWEYFNYVLNKSEFSNGLDLRNRYIHDTNPLDKRHQQNDYIVLLKMFVILVIKINEEFCLQDKISKKGVDFYEL
;
A
#
# COMPACT_ATOMS: atom_id res chain seq x y z
N MET A 1 -41.51 -2.75 23.04
CA MET A 1 -40.30 -2.06 22.53
C MET A 1 -39.64 -1.18 23.57
N GLU A 2 -40.39 -0.29 24.25
CA GLU A 2 -39.83 0.53 25.35
C GLU A 2 -39.15 -0.31 26.44
N HIS A 3 -39.81 -1.36 26.92
CA HIS A 3 -39.25 -2.26 27.94
C HIS A 3 -37.96 -2.97 27.56
N PHE A 4 -37.74 -3.26 26.27
CA PHE A 4 -36.49 -3.84 25.78
C PHE A 4 -35.36 -2.80 25.71
N LYS A 5 -35.70 -1.55 25.31
CA LYS A 5 -34.78 -0.41 25.36
C LYS A 5 -34.37 -0.09 26.80
N GLU A 6 -35.34 -0.03 27.72
CA GLU A 6 -35.11 0.19 29.15
C GLU A 6 -34.19 -0.90 29.77
N ILE A 7 -34.38 -2.18 29.40
CA ILE A 7 -33.53 -3.28 29.87
C ILE A 7 -32.13 -3.19 29.26
N ALA A 8 -32.01 -2.89 27.98
CA ALA A 8 -30.72 -2.75 27.31
C ALA A 8 -29.95 -1.52 27.84
N GLU A 9 -30.64 -0.42 28.09
CA GLU A 9 -30.07 0.80 28.68
C GLU A 9 -29.77 0.61 30.17
N GLY A 10 -30.66 -0.04 30.94
CA GLY A 10 -30.47 -0.30 32.37
C GLY A 10 -29.36 -1.33 32.68
N LEU A 11 -29.04 -2.22 31.76
CA LEU A 11 -27.95 -3.17 31.90
C LEU A 11 -26.62 -2.62 31.37
N HIS A 12 -26.57 -1.38 30.89
CA HIS A 12 -25.39 -0.80 30.18
C HIS A 12 -24.81 -1.74 29.09
N MET A 13 -25.66 -2.58 28.51
CA MET A 13 -25.24 -3.48 27.44
C MET A 13 -25.03 -2.68 26.16
N SER A 14 -23.78 -2.63 25.71
CA SER A 14 -23.53 -2.09 24.39
C SER A 14 -24.30 -2.95 23.36
N PRO A 15 -24.88 -2.35 22.35
CA PRO A 15 -25.62 -3.07 21.29
C PRO A 15 -24.81 -4.20 20.65
N ASN A 16 -23.48 -4.06 20.60
CA ASN A 16 -22.55 -5.10 20.13
C ASN A 16 -22.73 -6.40 20.95
N LYS A 17 -22.79 -6.30 22.28
CA LYS A 17 -22.96 -7.46 23.17
C LYS A 17 -24.27 -8.20 22.96
N LEU A 18 -25.31 -7.52 22.51
CA LEU A 18 -26.58 -8.18 22.15
C LEU A 18 -26.41 -9.09 20.95
N LEU A 19 -25.71 -8.62 19.89
CA LEU A 19 -25.49 -9.39 18.67
C LEU A 19 -24.43 -10.48 18.84
N GLU A 20 -23.57 -10.39 19.85
CA GLU A 20 -22.59 -11.42 20.19
C GLU A 20 -23.23 -12.64 20.88
N ASN A 21 -24.43 -12.50 21.42
CA ASN A 21 -25.11 -13.58 22.15
C ASN A 21 -26.24 -14.21 21.32
N LYS A 22 -25.97 -15.42 20.80
CA LYS A 22 -26.92 -16.19 19.98
C LYS A 22 -28.29 -16.37 20.64
N ASN A 23 -28.32 -16.72 21.92
CA ASN A 23 -29.56 -16.99 22.64
C ASN A 23 -30.41 -15.74 22.80
N LEU A 24 -29.77 -14.58 23.01
CA LEU A 24 -30.50 -13.29 23.07
C LEU A 24 -31.09 -12.93 21.72
N VAL A 25 -30.31 -13.09 20.63
CA VAL A 25 -30.77 -12.81 19.28
C VAL A 25 -31.94 -13.70 18.89
N GLU A 26 -31.87 -15.01 19.18
CA GLU A 26 -32.98 -15.95 18.89
C GLU A 26 -34.22 -15.68 19.76
N LYS A 27 -34.07 -15.30 21.02
CA LYS A 27 -35.20 -15.02 21.94
C LYS A 27 -35.90 -13.71 21.61
N PHE A 28 -35.17 -12.68 21.18
CA PHE A 28 -35.66 -11.32 20.92
C PHE A 28 -35.58 -10.96 19.43
N ASP A 29 -35.75 -11.94 18.54
CA ASP A 29 -35.60 -11.78 17.08
C ASP A 29 -36.42 -10.59 16.55
N VAL A 30 -37.69 -10.48 16.90
CA VAL A 30 -38.59 -9.41 16.43
C VAL A 30 -38.13 -8.03 16.91
N GLN A 31 -37.78 -7.91 18.20
CA GLN A 31 -37.35 -6.64 18.79
C GLN A 31 -36.01 -6.16 18.23
N ILE A 32 -35.08 -7.08 18.08
CA ILE A 32 -33.76 -6.78 17.51
C ILE A 32 -33.88 -6.44 16.01
N THR A 33 -34.76 -7.14 15.28
CA THR A 33 -35.06 -6.84 13.88
C THR A 33 -35.56 -5.40 13.73
N GLU A 34 -36.56 -5.00 14.51
CA GLU A 34 -37.11 -3.63 14.45
C GLU A 34 -36.08 -2.57 14.86
N MET A 35 -35.24 -2.87 15.84
CA MET A 35 -34.15 -1.99 16.24
C MET A 35 -33.11 -1.83 15.09
N LEU A 36 -32.76 -2.91 14.40
CA LEU A 36 -31.81 -2.87 13.27
C LEU A 36 -32.41 -2.25 11.99
N LYS A 37 -33.75 -2.08 11.90
CA LYS A 37 -34.40 -1.31 10.83
C LYS A 37 -34.38 0.20 11.06
N THR A 38 -34.03 0.66 12.27
CA THR A 38 -33.87 2.10 12.56
C THR A 38 -32.60 2.61 11.88
N PRO A 39 -32.68 3.62 10.97
CA PRO A 39 -31.54 4.02 10.14
C PRO A 39 -30.29 4.44 10.93
N GLU A 40 -30.44 5.31 11.94
CA GLU A 40 -29.31 5.85 12.72
C GLU A 40 -28.57 4.79 13.52
N PHE A 41 -29.27 3.73 13.89
CA PHE A 41 -28.71 2.63 14.66
C PHE A 41 -28.31 1.45 13.77
N GLY A 42 -29.25 0.89 13.01
CA GLY A 42 -29.05 -0.35 12.26
C GLY A 42 -28.05 -0.24 11.13
N ALA A 43 -28.02 0.91 10.42
CA ALA A 43 -27.10 1.08 9.31
C ALA A 43 -25.63 0.93 9.72
N ARG A 44 -25.25 1.47 10.90
CA ARG A 44 -23.91 1.36 11.42
C ARG A 44 -23.50 -0.11 11.63
N PHE A 45 -24.37 -0.92 12.26
CA PHE A 45 -24.08 -2.34 12.48
C PHE A 45 -23.99 -3.12 11.18
N ILE A 46 -24.92 -2.87 10.24
CA ILE A 46 -24.92 -3.53 8.92
C ILE A 46 -23.64 -3.20 8.17
N VAL A 47 -23.26 -1.91 8.11
CA VAL A 47 -22.07 -1.46 7.42
C VAL A 47 -20.80 -1.98 8.08
N ASP A 48 -20.66 -1.86 9.39
CA ASP A 48 -19.49 -2.33 10.13
C ASP A 48 -19.32 -3.85 9.97
N PHE A 49 -20.40 -4.63 10.04
CA PHE A 49 -20.32 -6.09 9.92
C PHE A 49 -19.98 -6.54 8.50
N TYR A 50 -20.66 -6.02 7.47
CA TYR A 50 -20.51 -6.51 6.10
C TYR A 50 -19.38 -5.84 5.33
N LEU A 51 -19.04 -4.59 5.62
CA LEU A 51 -18.12 -3.79 4.80
C LEU A 51 -16.79 -3.48 5.49
N ARG A 52 -16.70 -3.50 6.83
CA ARG A 52 -15.43 -3.26 7.54
C ARG A 52 -14.52 -4.49 7.46
N LYS A 53 -13.21 -4.29 7.36
CA LYS A 53 -12.22 -5.37 7.40
C LYS A 53 -12.34 -6.13 8.73
N ASP A 54 -12.31 -7.46 8.67
CA ASP A 54 -12.45 -8.30 9.85
C ASP A 54 -11.14 -8.37 10.63
N ASN A 55 -11.20 -8.03 11.91
CA ASN A 55 -10.06 -8.13 12.82
C ASN A 55 -10.08 -9.48 13.60
N GLY A 56 -10.93 -10.42 13.18
CA GLY A 56 -10.98 -11.80 13.72
C GLY A 56 -11.51 -11.95 15.14
N LYS A 57 -11.98 -10.86 15.79
CA LYS A 57 -12.26 -10.88 17.24
C LYS A 57 -13.73 -11.00 17.62
N THR A 58 -14.70 -10.75 16.74
CA THR A 58 -16.12 -10.68 17.16
C THR A 58 -17.04 -11.40 16.19
N LYS A 59 -17.76 -12.41 16.70
CA LYS A 59 -18.80 -13.12 15.96
C LYS A 59 -20.17 -12.53 16.30
N TYR A 60 -20.86 -11.97 15.31
CA TYR A 60 -22.23 -11.51 15.47
C TYR A 60 -23.25 -12.52 14.95
N TYR A 61 -24.39 -12.59 15.65
CA TYR A 61 -25.56 -13.37 15.26
C TYR A 61 -26.65 -12.41 14.78
N TRP A 62 -27.29 -12.71 13.66
CA TRP A 62 -28.30 -11.86 13.06
C TRP A 62 -29.70 -12.43 13.30
N PRO A 63 -30.71 -11.59 13.58
CA PRO A 63 -32.08 -12.04 13.68
C PRO A 63 -32.57 -12.57 12.33
N LYS A 64 -33.34 -13.66 12.36
CA LYS A 64 -33.86 -14.29 11.14
C LYS A 64 -34.90 -13.41 10.43
N GLY A 65 -35.56 -12.53 11.16
CA GLY A 65 -36.54 -11.58 10.64
C GLY A 65 -35.94 -10.44 9.81
N LEU A 66 -34.59 -10.20 9.91
CA LEU A 66 -33.92 -9.12 9.18
C LEU A 66 -33.51 -9.57 7.77
N THR A 67 -34.31 -9.22 6.76
CA THR A 67 -34.10 -9.61 5.37
C THR A 67 -32.98 -8.81 4.69
N ARG A 68 -32.53 -9.28 3.53
CA ARG A 68 -31.59 -8.54 2.66
C ARG A 68 -32.15 -7.17 2.27
N GLU A 69 -33.43 -7.11 1.95
CA GLU A 69 -34.11 -5.88 1.55
C GLU A 69 -34.22 -4.89 2.72
N ASP A 70 -34.49 -5.38 3.93
CA ASP A 70 -34.51 -4.54 5.13
C ASP A 70 -33.14 -3.90 5.36
N LYS A 71 -32.06 -4.66 5.27
CA LYS A 71 -30.67 -4.16 5.40
C LYS A 71 -30.37 -3.07 4.37
N TYR A 72 -30.72 -3.32 3.10
CA TYR A 72 -30.52 -2.34 2.02
C TYR A 72 -31.32 -1.05 2.26
N ASN A 73 -32.59 -1.18 2.61
CA ASN A 73 -33.47 -0.02 2.86
C ASN A 73 -33.03 0.78 4.09
N THR A 74 -32.56 0.12 5.14
CA THR A 74 -32.00 0.76 6.34
C THR A 74 -30.78 1.60 6.00
N VAL A 75 -29.82 1.04 5.25
CA VAL A 75 -28.61 1.77 4.83
C VAL A 75 -28.97 2.92 3.87
N LYS A 76 -29.91 2.72 2.95
CA LYS A 76 -30.38 3.77 2.04
C LYS A 76 -31.08 4.92 2.80
N ALA A 77 -31.91 4.60 3.78
CA ALA A 77 -32.57 5.60 4.62
C ALA A 77 -31.53 6.38 5.45
N TYR A 78 -30.52 5.72 5.99
CA TYR A 78 -29.42 6.37 6.70
C TYR A 78 -28.67 7.40 5.83
N ILE A 79 -28.30 7.04 4.58
CA ILE A 79 -27.62 7.96 3.66
C ILE A 79 -28.46 9.23 3.43
N ASN A 80 -29.79 9.10 3.36
CA ASN A 80 -30.71 10.22 3.13
C ASN A 80 -31.12 10.94 4.42
N GLY A 81 -30.71 10.46 5.60
CA GLY A 81 -31.02 11.07 6.88
C GLY A 81 -30.18 12.31 7.21
N ASP A 82 -30.56 13.02 8.25
CA ASP A 82 -29.88 14.25 8.69
C ASP A 82 -28.58 13.92 9.45
N ILE A 83 -28.58 12.83 10.22
CA ILE A 83 -27.45 12.43 11.07
C ILE A 83 -26.67 11.32 10.38
N VAL A 84 -25.53 11.67 9.77
CA VAL A 84 -24.64 10.72 9.10
C VAL A 84 -23.20 10.87 9.62
N ASN A 85 -22.44 9.80 9.49
CA ASN A 85 -21.01 9.78 9.83
C ASN A 85 -20.17 9.56 8.56
N ALA A 86 -19.16 10.40 8.35
CA ALA A 86 -18.30 10.36 7.16
C ALA A 86 -17.61 8.99 6.96
N ASN A 87 -17.16 8.35 8.04
CA ASN A 87 -16.51 7.03 7.96
C ASN A 87 -17.48 5.92 7.51
N ILE A 88 -18.75 6.00 7.92
CA ILE A 88 -19.79 5.05 7.47
C ILE A 88 -20.10 5.27 5.99
N LEU A 89 -20.20 6.53 5.56
CA LEU A 89 -20.39 6.85 4.14
C LEU A 89 -19.21 6.36 3.30
N ASP A 90 -17.97 6.51 3.78
CA ASP A 90 -16.78 6.04 3.11
C ASP A 90 -16.76 4.49 2.96
N LEU A 91 -17.14 3.76 4.02
CA LEU A 91 -17.32 2.30 3.95
C LEU A 91 -18.37 1.89 2.90
N ILE A 92 -19.50 2.61 2.83
CA ILE A 92 -20.55 2.33 1.83
C ILE A 92 -20.04 2.61 0.42
N MET A 93 -19.28 3.68 0.22
CA MET A 93 -18.72 4.04 -1.09
C MET A 93 -17.69 3.02 -1.57
N ASN A 94 -16.80 2.61 -0.69
CA ASN A 94 -15.55 1.95 -1.03
C ASN A 94 -15.45 0.50 -0.56
N GLY A 95 -16.18 0.10 0.49
CA GLY A 95 -16.10 -1.25 1.05
C GLY A 95 -16.71 -2.31 0.12
N LYS A 96 -16.18 -3.54 0.19
CA LYS A 96 -16.71 -4.73 -0.48
C LYS A 96 -17.42 -5.62 0.55
N SER A 97 -18.61 -6.09 0.22
CA SER A 97 -19.34 -6.95 1.15
C SER A 97 -18.64 -8.30 1.35
N LYS A 98 -18.49 -8.71 2.61
CA LYS A 98 -17.99 -10.05 2.98
C LYS A 98 -18.99 -11.15 2.60
N ASN A 99 -20.27 -10.84 2.55
CA ASN A 99 -21.32 -11.77 2.15
C ASN A 99 -22.38 -11.08 1.25
N PRO A 100 -22.12 -10.99 -0.08
CA PRO A 100 -23.01 -10.33 -1.03
C PRO A 100 -24.42 -10.95 -1.12
N LYS A 101 -24.59 -12.20 -0.69
CA LYS A 101 -25.91 -12.87 -0.67
C LYS A 101 -26.82 -12.28 0.42
N GLU A 102 -26.24 -11.87 1.54
CA GLU A 102 -26.99 -11.31 2.68
C GLU A 102 -27.11 -9.78 2.64
N PHE A 103 -26.08 -9.10 2.16
CA PHE A 103 -26.05 -7.66 1.97
C PHE A 103 -25.04 -7.27 0.92
N GLU A 104 -25.42 -6.39 -0.01
CA GLU A 104 -24.54 -5.88 -1.04
C GLU A 104 -24.83 -4.41 -1.31
N VAL A 105 -23.79 -3.62 -1.52
CA VAL A 105 -23.89 -2.21 -1.90
C VAL A 105 -23.78 -2.12 -3.41
N ASP A 106 -24.89 -1.81 -4.07
CA ASP A 106 -24.93 -1.60 -5.51
C ASP A 106 -24.36 -0.23 -5.93
N VAL A 107 -24.19 -0.02 -7.24
CA VAL A 107 -23.65 1.23 -7.80
C VAL A 107 -24.52 2.43 -7.42
N LYS A 108 -25.86 2.28 -7.31
CA LYS A 108 -26.77 3.37 -6.96
C LYS A 108 -26.56 3.81 -5.51
N LEU A 109 -26.43 2.85 -4.60
CA LEU A 109 -26.20 3.13 -3.18
C LEU A 109 -24.82 3.77 -2.96
N LYS A 110 -23.78 3.30 -3.66
CA LYS A 110 -22.45 3.93 -3.67
C LYS A 110 -22.50 5.38 -4.15
N HIS A 111 -23.23 5.63 -5.22
CA HIS A 111 -23.39 6.98 -5.77
C HIS A 111 -24.14 7.92 -4.81
N LEU A 112 -25.20 7.44 -4.16
CA LEU A 112 -25.91 8.21 -3.14
C LEU A 112 -24.99 8.55 -1.95
N ALA A 113 -24.23 7.56 -1.47
CA ALA A 113 -23.26 7.75 -0.39
C ALA A 113 -22.20 8.79 -0.77
N LYS A 114 -21.68 8.73 -2.01
CA LYS A 114 -20.69 9.71 -2.52
C LYS A 114 -21.25 11.14 -2.49
N LYS A 115 -22.44 11.36 -3.04
CA LYS A 115 -23.09 12.68 -3.01
C LYS A 115 -23.33 13.18 -1.58
N ARG A 116 -23.73 12.29 -0.67
CA ARG A 116 -23.95 12.65 0.73
C ARG A 116 -22.64 12.94 1.47
N TYR A 117 -21.56 12.22 1.15
CA TYR A 117 -20.22 12.44 1.67
C TYR A 117 -19.66 13.82 1.25
N GLU A 118 -19.79 14.18 -0.03
CA GLU A 118 -19.40 15.50 -0.54
C GLU A 118 -20.17 16.61 0.21
N ARG A 119 -21.51 16.49 0.30
CA ARG A 119 -22.35 17.44 1.02
C ARG A 119 -22.02 17.51 2.52
N TYR A 120 -21.64 16.39 3.16
CA TYR A 120 -21.27 16.37 4.57
C TYR A 120 -20.10 17.32 4.87
N TRP A 121 -19.11 17.39 4.00
CA TRP A 121 -17.98 18.29 4.19
C TRP A 121 -18.29 19.74 3.82
N ASP A 122 -19.21 20.00 2.90
CA ASP A 122 -19.66 21.34 2.56
C ASP A 122 -20.52 21.96 3.69
N GLU A 123 -21.35 21.15 4.35
CA GLU A 123 -22.26 21.58 5.43
C GLU A 123 -21.58 21.69 6.79
N ASN A 124 -20.59 20.86 7.08
CA ASN A 124 -19.91 20.82 8.38
C ASN A 124 -18.71 21.76 8.40
N THR A 125 -18.94 23.00 8.77
CA THR A 125 -17.91 24.02 9.06
C THR A 125 -17.29 23.86 10.47
N MET A 126 -17.39 22.69 11.11
CA MET A 126 -16.69 22.48 12.39
C MET A 126 -15.21 22.79 12.24
N PRO A 127 -14.56 23.37 13.28
CA PRO A 127 -13.11 23.47 13.31
C PRO A 127 -12.54 22.05 13.48
N VAL A 128 -12.52 21.29 12.39
CA VAL A 128 -11.59 20.22 12.21
C VAL A 128 -10.22 20.88 12.47
N ILE A 129 -9.38 20.26 13.27
CA ILE A 129 -7.96 20.63 13.32
C ILE A 129 -7.52 20.64 11.86
N LYS A 130 -7.53 21.82 11.24
CA LYS A 130 -7.02 21.99 9.88
C LYS A 130 -5.51 21.85 9.96
N HIS A 131 -5.02 20.61 9.88
CA HIS A 131 -3.69 20.42 9.39
C HIS A 131 -3.73 20.80 7.90
N GLU A 132 -3.39 22.04 7.61
CA GLU A 132 -3.15 22.46 6.24
C GLU A 132 -1.90 21.71 5.77
N THR A 133 -2.12 20.63 5.02
CA THR A 133 -1.05 19.94 4.31
C THR A 133 -0.94 20.58 2.93
N GLY A 134 0.23 21.11 2.62
CA GLY A 134 0.53 21.72 1.33
C GLY A 134 1.65 20.98 0.60
N ILE A 135 1.66 21.05 -0.73
CA ILE A 135 2.77 20.53 -1.54
C ILE A 135 3.15 21.61 -2.54
N ASN A 136 4.40 22.06 -2.47
CA ASN A 136 5.00 23.00 -3.39
C ASN A 136 6.13 22.30 -4.15
N VAL A 137 6.02 22.22 -5.46
CA VAL A 137 7.08 21.69 -6.33
C VAL A 137 7.48 22.76 -7.34
N SER A 138 8.77 23.01 -7.46
CA SER A 138 9.30 23.98 -8.42
C SER A 138 10.50 23.43 -9.19
N PHE A 139 10.50 23.76 -10.49
CA PHE A 139 11.63 23.53 -11.40
C PHE A 139 12.11 24.89 -11.89
N SER A 140 13.24 25.38 -11.35
CA SER A 140 13.79 26.69 -11.69
C SER A 140 15.31 26.62 -11.84
N PRO A 141 15.92 27.43 -12.71
CA PRO A 141 17.38 27.54 -12.80
C PRO A 141 18.06 27.97 -11.50
N GLU A 142 17.33 28.67 -10.63
CA GLU A 142 17.84 29.23 -9.38
C GLU A 142 17.73 28.23 -8.19
N ASN A 143 17.07 27.12 -8.39
CA ASN A 143 16.93 26.09 -7.35
C ASN A 143 18.26 25.33 -7.15
N PRO A 144 18.49 24.73 -5.97
CA PRO A 144 19.52 23.70 -5.79
C PRO A 144 19.19 22.48 -6.68
N ASP A 145 20.18 21.62 -6.93
CA ASP A 145 20.00 20.44 -7.78
C ASP A 145 18.83 19.56 -7.32
N CYS A 146 18.74 19.31 -6.01
CA CYS A 146 17.59 18.69 -5.36
C CYS A 146 17.48 19.13 -3.91
N GLU A 147 16.32 19.63 -3.51
CA GLU A 147 16.00 19.93 -2.11
C GLU A 147 14.55 19.54 -1.82
N VAL A 148 14.33 18.65 -0.85
CA VAL A 148 12.99 18.28 -0.38
C VAL A 148 12.93 18.50 1.13
N VAL A 149 12.05 19.40 1.58
CA VAL A 149 11.86 19.78 2.98
C VAL A 149 10.41 19.59 3.38
N PHE A 150 10.21 18.96 4.54
CA PHE A 150 8.91 18.90 5.20
C PHE A 150 8.94 19.82 6.43
N SER A 151 8.09 20.83 6.44
CA SER A 151 8.00 21.79 7.55
C SER A 151 6.56 22.28 7.72
N ALA A 152 6.09 22.30 8.95
CA ALA A 152 4.76 22.80 9.34
C ALA A 152 3.60 22.24 8.50
N GLY A 153 3.65 20.97 8.14
CA GLY A 153 2.62 20.31 7.33
C GLY A 153 2.77 20.53 5.81
N VAL A 154 3.79 21.27 5.37
CA VAL A 154 4.02 21.55 3.94
C VAL A 154 5.27 20.82 3.45
N ILE A 155 5.14 20.11 2.33
CA ILE A 155 6.27 19.55 1.57
C ILE A 155 6.68 20.59 0.53
N THR A 156 7.93 20.99 0.54
CA THR A 156 8.52 21.87 -0.49
C THR A 156 9.63 21.11 -1.19
N ALA A 157 9.47 20.89 -2.50
CA ALA A 157 10.45 20.23 -3.34
C ALA A 157 10.93 21.19 -4.46
N LYS A 158 12.24 21.36 -4.56
CA LYS A 158 12.90 22.26 -5.50
C LYS A 158 13.92 21.49 -6.32
N TYR A 159 13.89 21.69 -7.63
CA TYR A 159 14.77 21.04 -8.60
C TYR A 159 15.38 22.06 -9.54
N ASN A 160 16.66 21.93 -9.85
CA ASN A 160 17.36 22.80 -10.79
C ASN A 160 17.02 22.40 -12.22
N SER A 161 16.31 23.28 -12.92
CA SER A 161 15.92 23.02 -14.31
C SER A 161 17.07 23.08 -15.31
N ASN A 162 18.14 23.87 -15.04
CA ASN A 162 19.33 23.90 -15.89
C ASN A 162 20.13 22.61 -15.76
N TRP A 163 20.29 22.10 -14.53
CA TRP A 163 20.96 20.81 -14.33
C TRP A 163 20.28 19.69 -15.14
N ILE A 164 18.95 19.65 -15.15
CA ILE A 164 18.20 18.69 -15.98
C ILE A 164 18.46 18.91 -17.47
N LYS A 165 18.43 20.17 -17.93
CA LYS A 165 18.65 20.52 -19.34
C LYS A 165 20.07 20.29 -19.83
N ASP A 166 21.02 20.30 -18.93
CA ASP A 166 22.44 20.02 -19.24
C ASP A 166 22.75 18.52 -19.26
N ASN A 167 21.83 17.65 -18.79
CA ASN A 167 21.98 16.20 -18.67
C ASN A 167 20.79 15.48 -19.33
N LEU A 168 20.71 15.56 -20.67
CA LEU A 168 19.56 15.06 -21.45
C LEU A 168 19.78 13.64 -22.03
N ASP A 169 20.82 12.93 -21.61
CA ASP A 169 20.94 11.52 -21.99
C ASP A 169 19.89 10.66 -21.29
N TYR A 170 19.32 9.70 -22.00
CA TYR A 170 18.18 8.92 -21.55
C TYR A 170 18.46 8.11 -20.25
N PRO A 171 19.65 7.51 -20.05
CA PRO A 171 20.00 6.88 -18.76
C PRO A 171 19.90 7.84 -17.58
N THR A 172 20.47 9.05 -17.68
CA THR A 172 20.39 10.06 -16.63
C THR A 172 18.94 10.49 -16.38
N LEU A 173 18.15 10.70 -17.45
CA LEU A 173 16.75 11.08 -17.32
C LEU A 173 15.90 10.00 -16.62
N LEU A 174 16.15 8.71 -16.85
CA LEU A 174 15.50 7.63 -16.09
C LEU A 174 16.01 7.55 -14.65
N ASN A 175 17.30 7.73 -14.42
CA ASN A 175 17.88 7.70 -13.08
C ASN A 175 17.40 8.84 -12.19
N ASN A 176 16.91 9.95 -12.75
CA ASN A 176 16.31 11.03 -11.99
C ASN A 176 15.09 10.59 -11.17
N PHE A 177 14.36 9.58 -11.61
CA PHE A 177 13.24 9.02 -10.82
C PHE A 177 13.73 8.32 -9.55
N ILE A 178 14.94 7.78 -9.56
CA ILE A 178 15.58 7.15 -8.40
C ILE A 178 16.24 8.21 -7.52
N TYR A 179 17.11 9.05 -8.09
CA TYR A 179 18.00 9.92 -7.31
C TYR A 179 17.43 11.31 -7.00
N LEU A 180 16.62 11.91 -7.89
CA LEU A 180 15.99 13.21 -7.61
C LEU A 180 14.61 13.06 -6.94
N PHE A 181 13.80 12.08 -7.38
CA PHE A 181 12.41 11.95 -6.94
C PHE A 181 12.20 10.85 -5.92
N ALA A 182 13.23 10.03 -5.62
CA ALA A 182 13.20 8.97 -4.63
C ALA A 182 12.03 7.97 -4.81
N TYR A 183 11.71 7.60 -6.07
CA TYR A 183 10.67 6.61 -6.35
C TYR A 183 11.01 5.22 -5.84
N THR A 184 12.29 4.96 -5.60
CA THR A 184 12.78 3.76 -4.92
C THR A 184 13.69 4.12 -3.76
N ASP A 185 13.80 3.22 -2.80
CA ASP A 185 14.76 3.32 -1.70
C ASP A 185 16.11 2.68 -2.06
N GLY A 186 17.04 2.64 -1.09
CA GLY A 186 18.39 2.08 -1.29
C GLY A 186 18.43 0.57 -1.60
N TYR A 187 17.31 -0.14 -1.45
CA TYR A 187 17.11 -1.54 -1.80
C TYR A 187 16.20 -1.71 -3.03
N MET A 188 16.03 -0.66 -3.81
CA MET A 188 15.22 -0.61 -5.02
C MET A 188 13.73 -0.97 -4.83
N ARG A 189 13.22 -0.90 -3.59
CA ARG A 189 11.78 -1.02 -3.32
C ARG A 189 11.08 0.28 -3.67
N CYS A 190 9.90 0.20 -4.27
CA CYS A 190 9.09 1.37 -4.58
C CYS A 190 8.66 2.10 -3.29
N SER A 191 9.12 3.35 -3.14
CA SER A 191 8.82 4.21 -1.98
C SER A 191 7.38 4.74 -1.97
N LEU A 192 6.67 4.64 -3.10
CA LEU A 192 5.35 5.23 -3.29
C LEU A 192 4.20 4.31 -2.90
N THR A 193 4.48 3.13 -2.35
CA THR A 193 3.45 2.16 -1.94
C THR A 193 2.91 2.46 -0.55
N ALA A 194 1.63 2.15 -0.29
CA ALA A 194 1.07 2.28 1.06
C ALA A 194 1.72 1.32 2.07
N GLY A 195 2.13 0.12 1.62
CA GLY A 195 2.81 -0.87 2.46
C GLY A 195 4.19 -0.43 2.94
N SER A 196 4.88 0.47 2.20
CA SER A 196 6.17 1.06 2.62
C SER A 196 6.02 2.19 3.65
N LEU A 197 4.78 2.62 3.92
CA LEU A 197 4.43 3.76 4.75
C LEU A 197 3.48 3.30 5.85
N LYS A 198 4.01 2.88 7.00
CA LYS A 198 3.18 2.42 8.11
C LYS A 198 2.28 3.53 8.61
N GLN A 199 1.01 3.19 8.78
CA GLN A 199 0.06 4.03 9.51
C GLN A 199 0.39 4.00 11.00
N GLY A 200 0.41 5.17 11.63
CA GLY A 200 0.49 5.27 13.09
C GLY A 200 -0.76 4.68 13.76
N ILE A 201 -0.67 4.33 15.05
CA ILE A 201 -1.79 3.75 15.80
C ILE A 201 -3.00 4.69 15.79
N ILE A 202 -2.77 5.98 15.98
CA ILE A 202 -3.84 7.00 15.94
C ILE A 202 -4.48 7.04 14.56
N GLU A 203 -3.68 7.01 13.49
CA GLU A 203 -4.17 6.99 12.12
C GLU A 203 -4.98 5.72 11.83
N ASN A 204 -4.53 4.56 12.30
CA ASN A 204 -5.26 3.29 12.19
C ASN A 204 -6.60 3.30 12.94
N LEU A 205 -6.69 3.98 14.08
CA LEU A 205 -7.94 4.11 14.84
C LEU A 205 -8.98 4.98 14.13
N PHE A 206 -8.52 6.00 13.39
CA PHE A 206 -9.38 6.94 12.68
C PHE A 206 -9.55 6.61 11.19
N SER A 207 -8.69 5.75 10.62
CA SER A 207 -8.82 5.32 9.23
C SER A 207 -9.97 4.35 9.03
N THR A 208 -10.65 4.51 7.91
CA THR A 208 -11.72 3.59 7.51
C THR A 208 -11.11 2.34 6.90
N GLN A 209 -11.11 1.23 7.64
CA GLN A 209 -10.60 -0.04 7.14
C GLN A 209 -11.73 -0.88 6.53
N GLY A 210 -12.02 -0.65 5.25
CA GLY A 210 -13.01 -1.42 4.50
C GLY A 210 -12.47 -2.75 3.99
N ASN A 211 -13.33 -3.76 3.96
CA ASN A 211 -13.01 -5.04 3.35
C ASN A 211 -12.79 -4.87 1.84
N GLY A 212 -11.70 -5.43 1.31
CA GLY A 212 -11.32 -5.31 -0.10
C GLY A 212 -10.88 -3.91 -0.53
N MET A 213 -10.56 -3.00 0.41
CA MET A 213 -9.97 -1.71 0.11
C MET A 213 -8.44 -1.77 0.18
N TYR A 214 -7.77 -1.05 -0.72
CA TYR A 214 -6.36 -0.70 -0.57
C TYR A 214 -6.22 0.25 0.61
N GLN A 215 -5.45 -0.18 1.62
CA GLN A 215 -5.26 0.59 2.85
C GLN A 215 -4.25 1.70 2.61
N LYS A 216 -4.66 2.94 2.77
CA LYS A 216 -3.83 4.12 2.51
C LYS A 216 -3.91 5.09 3.68
N GLY A 217 -2.75 5.52 4.13
CA GLY A 217 -2.61 6.50 5.17
C GLY A 217 -2.38 7.91 4.61
N GLN A 218 -2.34 8.89 5.49
CA GLN A 218 -2.08 10.29 5.13
C GLN A 218 -0.71 10.46 4.46
N SER A 219 0.30 9.76 4.95
CA SER A 219 1.64 9.77 4.36
C SER A 219 1.65 9.28 2.92
N PHE A 220 0.87 8.20 2.63
CA PHE A 220 0.71 7.70 1.27
C PHE A 220 0.05 8.75 0.36
N GLU A 221 -1.05 9.38 0.80
CA GLU A 221 -1.75 10.40 0.02
C GLU A 221 -0.84 11.59 -0.30
N LEU A 222 -0.05 12.05 0.68
CA LEU A 222 0.91 13.14 0.49
C LEU A 222 2.01 12.77 -0.50
N LEU A 223 2.65 11.61 -0.37
CA LEU A 223 3.73 11.18 -1.27
C LEU A 223 3.20 10.86 -2.67
N ASN A 224 2.01 10.28 -2.78
CA ASN A 224 1.38 10.07 -4.07
C ASN A 224 1.05 11.40 -4.78
N ALA A 225 0.53 12.39 -4.06
CA ALA A 225 0.29 13.73 -4.60
C ALA A 225 1.61 14.42 -4.99
N LEU A 226 2.65 14.36 -4.14
CA LEU A 226 3.98 14.89 -4.44
C LEU A 226 4.53 14.27 -5.73
N SER A 227 4.54 12.94 -5.83
CA SER A 227 5.06 12.23 -7.02
C SER A 227 4.31 12.59 -8.30
N ASN A 228 2.99 12.83 -8.23
CA ASN A 228 2.21 13.26 -9.38
C ASN A 228 2.61 14.68 -9.83
N ILE A 229 2.81 15.62 -8.88
CA ILE A 229 3.24 16.99 -9.20
C ILE A 229 4.68 17.01 -9.73
N GLN A 230 5.58 16.19 -9.16
CA GLN A 230 6.94 16.00 -9.69
C GLN A 230 6.91 15.52 -11.14
N MET A 231 6.09 14.49 -11.44
CA MET A 231 5.91 13.98 -12.81
C MET A 231 5.45 15.08 -13.78
N HIS A 232 4.42 15.84 -13.40
CA HIS A 232 3.92 16.94 -14.22
C HIS A 232 5.01 17.97 -14.51
N GLY A 233 5.74 18.41 -13.49
CA GLY A 233 6.80 19.41 -13.64
C GLY A 233 7.97 18.86 -14.47
N TYR A 234 8.40 17.64 -14.22
CA TYR A 234 9.50 17.02 -14.93
C TYR A 234 9.20 16.79 -16.41
N VAL A 235 8.02 16.22 -16.73
CA VAL A 235 7.56 16.08 -18.12
C VAL A 235 7.47 17.44 -18.81
N GLY A 236 7.04 18.49 -18.10
CA GLY A 236 7.03 19.86 -18.62
C GLY A 236 8.43 20.37 -18.97
N VAL A 237 9.44 20.12 -18.13
CA VAL A 237 10.84 20.48 -18.41
C VAL A 237 11.37 19.72 -19.62
N LEU A 238 11.18 18.39 -19.68
CA LEU A 238 11.62 17.56 -20.80
C LEU A 238 10.99 18.00 -22.12
N ASN A 239 9.68 18.20 -22.13
CA ASN A 239 8.96 18.65 -23.33
C ASN A 239 9.45 20.02 -23.84
N SER A 240 9.91 20.90 -22.93
CA SER A 240 10.52 22.20 -23.32
C SER A 240 11.86 22.03 -24.07
N CYS A 241 12.48 20.86 -23.96
CA CYS A 241 13.71 20.45 -24.65
C CYS A 241 13.42 19.52 -25.84
N ASP A 242 12.16 19.37 -26.26
CA ASP A 242 11.71 18.44 -27.30
C ASP A 242 12.03 16.95 -26.99
N ILE A 243 12.13 16.60 -25.71
CA ILE A 243 12.30 15.25 -25.21
C ILE A 243 11.00 14.77 -24.59
N TYR A 244 10.59 13.55 -24.92
CA TYR A 244 9.35 12.94 -24.47
C TYR A 244 9.63 11.67 -23.70
N LEU A 245 8.95 11.49 -22.59
CA LEU A 245 9.14 10.32 -21.73
C LEU A 245 8.79 9.01 -22.46
N GLU A 246 7.85 9.07 -23.38
CA GLU A 246 7.47 7.98 -24.26
C GLU A 246 8.64 7.49 -25.12
N ASP A 247 9.47 8.40 -25.65
CA ASP A 247 10.65 8.06 -26.43
C ASP A 247 11.75 7.42 -25.55
N ILE A 248 11.88 7.87 -24.31
CA ILE A 248 12.84 7.32 -23.34
C ILE A 248 12.43 5.87 -22.95
N ILE A 249 11.15 5.62 -22.69
CA ILE A 249 10.62 4.29 -22.38
C ILE A 249 10.82 3.34 -23.57
N LYS A 250 10.52 3.82 -24.80
CA LYS A 250 10.76 3.05 -26.03
C LYS A 250 12.23 2.69 -26.19
N TRP A 251 13.12 3.66 -26.01
CA TRP A 251 14.56 3.45 -26.06
C TRP A 251 15.02 2.40 -25.04
N PHE A 252 14.48 2.41 -23.82
CA PHE A 252 14.80 1.43 -22.78
C PHE A 252 14.55 0.01 -23.27
N PHE A 253 13.37 -0.30 -23.80
CA PHE A 253 13.00 -1.66 -24.23
C PHE A 253 13.66 -2.08 -25.55
N GLU A 254 13.76 -1.18 -26.54
CA GLU A 254 14.24 -1.57 -27.88
C GLU A 254 15.76 -1.44 -28.05
N VAL A 255 16.41 -0.60 -27.25
CA VAL A 255 17.83 -0.27 -27.44
C VAL A 255 18.68 -0.61 -26.22
N TYR A 256 18.29 -0.11 -25.03
CA TYR A 256 19.14 -0.19 -23.84
C TYR A 256 19.30 -1.62 -23.35
N ILE A 257 18.22 -2.35 -23.04
CA ILE A 257 18.31 -3.72 -22.51
C ILE A 257 18.92 -4.69 -23.51
N LYS A 258 18.75 -4.43 -24.82
CA LYS A 258 19.41 -5.19 -25.86
C LYS A 258 20.91 -4.98 -25.86
N ASN A 259 21.37 -3.73 -25.79
CA ASN A 259 22.78 -3.40 -25.91
C ASN A 259 23.59 -3.74 -24.64
N GLU A 260 22.99 -3.48 -23.46
CA GLU A 260 23.66 -3.68 -22.18
C GLU A 260 23.61 -5.14 -21.70
N PHE A 261 22.49 -5.83 -21.93
CA PHE A 261 22.24 -7.16 -21.35
C PHE A 261 21.98 -8.25 -22.40
N GLY A 262 21.99 -7.91 -23.70
CA GLY A 262 21.70 -8.88 -24.76
C GLY A 262 20.24 -9.33 -24.86
N ALA A 263 19.33 -8.68 -24.15
CA ALA A 263 17.90 -9.01 -24.15
C ALA A 263 17.23 -8.54 -25.44
N ASN A 264 17.09 -9.47 -26.40
CA ASN A 264 16.56 -9.17 -27.72
C ASN A 264 15.05 -9.46 -27.82
N GLY A 265 14.40 -8.82 -28.80
CA GLY A 265 13.03 -9.15 -29.20
C GLY A 265 11.94 -8.27 -28.59
N PHE A 266 12.26 -7.37 -27.65
CA PHE A 266 11.30 -6.38 -27.14
C PHE A 266 10.89 -5.40 -28.23
N ILE A 267 9.57 -5.11 -28.34
CA ILE A 267 8.99 -4.14 -29.27
C ILE A 267 8.03 -3.25 -28.52
N CYS A 268 8.35 -1.96 -28.43
CA CYS A 268 7.64 -0.97 -27.64
C CYS A 268 7.01 0.09 -28.54
N ASN A 269 5.75 -0.13 -28.92
CA ASN A 269 5.02 0.72 -29.86
C ASN A 269 4.36 1.93 -29.16
N MET A 270 5.16 2.84 -28.62
CA MET A 270 4.66 4.05 -27.95
C MET A 270 3.86 4.98 -28.88
N PRO A 271 2.96 5.83 -28.33
CA PRO A 271 2.19 6.80 -29.13
C PRO A 271 3.08 7.89 -29.73
N GLU A 272 2.61 8.49 -30.82
CA GLU A 272 3.28 9.63 -31.43
C GLU A 272 2.95 10.96 -30.70
N LYS A 273 3.83 11.95 -30.89
CA LYS A 273 3.67 13.30 -30.31
C LYS A 273 2.36 13.96 -30.73
N SER A 274 1.93 13.72 -31.96
CA SER A 274 0.72 14.30 -32.59
C SER A 274 -0.59 13.70 -32.13
N ASP A 275 -0.54 12.52 -31.45
CA ASP A 275 -1.73 11.82 -31.02
C ASP A 275 -2.53 12.62 -29.97
N SER A 276 -3.85 12.46 -29.98
CA SER A 276 -4.70 13.03 -28.94
C SER A 276 -4.37 12.42 -27.57
N ILE A 277 -4.65 13.15 -26.49
CA ILE A 277 -4.39 12.67 -25.13
C ILE A 277 -5.11 11.33 -24.85
N LEU A 278 -6.31 11.16 -25.37
CA LEU A 278 -7.08 9.93 -25.24
C LEU A 278 -6.39 8.77 -25.97
N SER A 279 -5.98 8.97 -27.22
CA SER A 279 -5.26 7.98 -28.01
C SER A 279 -3.91 7.61 -27.39
N LYS A 280 -3.18 8.61 -26.86
CA LYS A 280 -1.94 8.37 -26.10
C LYS A 280 -2.18 7.51 -24.89
N TYR A 281 -3.24 7.78 -24.14
CA TYR A 281 -3.61 7.03 -22.95
C TYR A 281 -3.88 5.55 -23.26
N GLU A 282 -4.78 5.29 -24.20
CA GLU A 282 -5.13 3.93 -24.64
C GLU A 282 -3.91 3.14 -25.13
N ARG A 283 -3.06 3.82 -25.91
CA ARG A 283 -1.83 3.23 -26.44
C ARG A 283 -0.86 2.89 -25.31
N VAL A 284 -0.55 3.81 -24.41
CA VAL A 284 0.39 3.60 -23.31
C VAL A 284 -0.09 2.49 -22.36
N ALA A 285 -1.40 2.44 -22.06
CA ALA A 285 -1.96 1.36 -21.24
C ALA A 285 -1.78 -0.02 -21.91
N THR A 286 -2.01 -0.09 -23.23
CA THR A 286 -1.84 -1.33 -24.01
C THR A 286 -0.36 -1.73 -24.11
N VAL A 287 0.53 -0.77 -24.35
CA VAL A 287 1.98 -1.02 -24.47
C VAL A 287 2.54 -1.50 -23.13
N MET A 288 2.18 -0.87 -22.02
CA MET A 288 2.63 -1.31 -20.69
C MET A 288 2.25 -2.77 -20.40
N ASP A 289 1.04 -3.19 -20.76
CA ASP A 289 0.65 -4.60 -20.68
C ASP A 289 1.47 -5.49 -21.62
N GLY A 290 1.73 -5.00 -22.83
CA GLY A 290 2.54 -5.70 -23.83
C GLY A 290 3.97 -5.92 -23.35
N GLU A 291 4.62 -4.88 -22.81
CA GLU A 291 5.99 -4.99 -22.27
C GLU A 291 6.05 -5.91 -21.06
N THR A 292 5.03 -5.88 -20.21
CA THR A 292 4.94 -6.80 -19.07
C THR A 292 4.84 -8.26 -19.52
N LYS A 293 4.06 -8.55 -20.57
CA LYS A 293 3.95 -9.89 -21.15
C LYS A 293 5.25 -10.33 -21.84
N GLN A 294 5.90 -9.42 -22.57
CA GLN A 294 7.20 -9.69 -23.19
C GLN A 294 8.25 -10.00 -22.12
N PHE A 295 8.29 -9.23 -21.03
CA PHE A 295 9.20 -9.50 -19.92
C PHE A 295 8.91 -10.85 -19.24
N LYS A 296 7.63 -11.18 -19.01
CA LYS A 296 7.24 -12.48 -18.46
C LYS A 296 7.74 -13.63 -19.37
N LEU A 297 7.49 -13.53 -20.66
CA LEU A 297 7.94 -14.54 -21.64
C LEU A 297 9.48 -14.65 -21.65
N PHE A 298 10.19 -13.52 -21.59
CA PHE A 298 11.65 -13.51 -21.50
C PHE A 298 12.16 -14.21 -20.23
N CYS A 299 11.49 -14.03 -19.09
CA CYS A 299 11.85 -14.74 -17.85
C CYS A 299 11.65 -16.25 -17.95
N GLU A 300 10.58 -16.70 -18.66
CA GLU A 300 10.22 -18.10 -18.77
C GLU A 300 11.07 -18.84 -19.81
N GLU A 301 11.38 -18.22 -20.96
CA GLU A 301 11.99 -18.87 -22.13
C GLU A 301 13.43 -18.37 -22.42
N GLY A 302 13.85 -17.26 -21.83
CA GLY A 302 15.15 -16.61 -22.12
C GLY A 302 15.15 -15.78 -23.41
N GLU A 303 14.09 -15.83 -24.21
CA GLU A 303 13.89 -15.06 -25.44
C GLU A 303 12.41 -14.72 -25.65
N ILE A 304 12.13 -13.80 -26.57
CA ILE A 304 10.75 -13.45 -26.94
C ILE A 304 10.40 -14.12 -28.26
N ASP A 305 9.76 -15.29 -28.17
CA ASP A 305 9.14 -15.95 -29.31
C ASP A 305 7.85 -15.20 -29.70
N ARG A 306 7.83 -14.66 -30.93
CA ARG A 306 6.71 -13.86 -31.43
C ARG A 306 5.43 -14.66 -31.67
N GLU A 307 5.55 -15.89 -32.14
CA GLU A 307 4.40 -16.77 -32.35
C GLU A 307 3.77 -17.11 -31.01
N LEU A 308 4.58 -17.46 -30.01
CA LEU A 308 4.12 -17.72 -28.66
C LEU A 308 3.49 -16.46 -28.01
N TYR A 309 4.12 -15.30 -28.18
CA TYR A 309 3.58 -14.02 -27.67
C TYR A 309 2.19 -13.72 -28.24
N GLU A 310 1.95 -13.94 -29.53
CA GLU A 310 0.66 -13.72 -30.19
C GLU A 310 -0.42 -14.68 -29.68
N MET A 311 -0.04 -15.87 -29.21
CA MET A 311 -0.96 -16.86 -28.62
C MET A 311 -1.33 -16.54 -27.17
N ILE A 312 -0.53 -15.72 -26.46
CA ILE A 312 -0.81 -15.35 -25.07
C ILE A 312 -1.96 -14.35 -25.03
N SER A 313 -3.12 -14.83 -24.60
CA SER A 313 -4.32 -14.02 -24.39
C SER A 313 -4.49 -13.65 -22.91
N GLY A 314 -5.31 -12.63 -22.65
CA GLY A 314 -5.67 -12.23 -21.28
C GLY A 314 -4.92 -11.02 -20.74
N SER A 315 -5.38 -10.53 -19.60
CA SER A 315 -4.79 -9.39 -18.90
C SER A 315 -3.60 -9.80 -18.03
N VAL A 316 -2.65 -8.89 -17.88
CA VAL A 316 -1.53 -9.07 -16.97
C VAL A 316 -2.03 -9.07 -15.52
N ARG A 317 -1.53 -10.00 -14.74
CA ARG A 317 -1.68 -10.03 -13.28
C ARG A 317 -0.34 -9.67 -12.65
N TYR A 318 -0.25 -8.48 -12.09
CA TYR A 318 1.03 -7.94 -11.54
C TYR A 318 1.65 -8.84 -10.48
N LYS A 319 0.84 -9.55 -9.71
CA LYS A 319 1.29 -10.55 -8.72
C LYS A 319 2.03 -11.75 -9.35
N GLU A 320 1.70 -12.09 -10.61
CA GLU A 320 2.18 -13.31 -11.28
C GLU A 320 3.33 -13.05 -12.25
N ILE A 321 3.90 -11.83 -12.25
CA ILE A 321 5.05 -11.52 -13.11
C ILE A 321 6.30 -12.13 -12.46
N PRO A 322 6.98 -13.07 -13.13
CA PRO A 322 8.18 -13.70 -12.57
C PRO A 322 9.36 -12.73 -12.49
N SER A 323 10.35 -13.08 -11.70
CA SER A 323 11.66 -12.42 -11.61
C SER A 323 12.71 -13.24 -12.38
N LEU A 324 13.71 -12.58 -12.95
CA LEU A 324 14.93 -13.21 -13.44
C LEU A 324 15.79 -13.75 -12.27
N ILE A 325 15.52 -13.28 -11.07
CA ILE A 325 16.28 -13.58 -9.87
C ILE A 325 15.48 -14.54 -8.99
N LYS A 326 16.08 -15.70 -8.67
CA LYS A 326 15.51 -16.60 -7.67
C LYS A 326 15.59 -15.97 -6.29
N ASN A 327 14.59 -16.25 -5.47
CA ASN A 327 14.56 -15.79 -4.09
C ASN A 327 14.85 -14.28 -3.98
N LYS A 328 14.13 -13.45 -4.75
CA LYS A 328 14.34 -12.00 -4.76
C LYS A 328 13.85 -11.33 -3.49
N TYR A 329 12.68 -11.75 -3.00
CA TYR A 329 12.01 -11.16 -1.86
C TYR A 329 11.82 -12.16 -0.73
N ALA A 330 11.87 -11.66 0.51
CA ALA A 330 11.61 -12.43 1.71
C ALA A 330 10.57 -11.74 2.60
N TYR A 331 9.67 -12.54 3.21
CA TYR A 331 8.54 -12.08 4.01
C TYR A 331 8.44 -12.88 5.31
N ALA A 332 7.92 -12.26 6.37
CA ALA A 332 7.58 -12.97 7.60
C ALA A 332 6.55 -14.08 7.31
N ASN A 333 6.79 -15.29 7.83
CA ASN A 333 5.94 -16.46 7.59
C ASN A 333 5.49 -17.18 8.88
N SER A 334 6.07 -16.84 10.02
CA SER A 334 5.76 -17.45 11.30
C SER A 334 5.17 -16.45 12.29
N ASN A 335 4.40 -16.96 13.26
CA ASN A 335 3.90 -16.17 14.39
C ASN A 335 5.05 -15.69 15.29
N GLU A 336 6.14 -16.44 15.33
CA GLU A 336 7.34 -16.15 16.11
C GLU A 336 8.00 -14.87 15.60
N ILE A 337 8.21 -14.72 14.30
CA ILE A 337 8.74 -13.49 13.69
C ILE A 337 7.81 -12.31 13.94
N VAL A 338 6.49 -12.52 13.82
CA VAL A 338 5.49 -11.47 14.09
C VAL A 338 5.55 -11.03 15.57
N ARG A 339 5.72 -11.99 16.49
CA ARG A 339 5.87 -11.70 17.93
C ARG A 339 7.17 -10.97 18.23
N GLU A 340 8.31 -11.40 17.64
CA GLU A 340 9.59 -10.68 17.79
C GLU A 340 9.48 -9.22 17.33
N MET A 341 8.84 -8.97 16.16
CA MET A 341 8.61 -7.61 15.68
C MET A 341 7.73 -6.80 16.64
N HIS A 342 6.66 -7.40 17.16
CA HIS A 342 5.80 -6.74 18.14
C HIS A 342 6.56 -6.40 19.41
N ASP A 343 7.28 -7.35 20.01
CA ASP A 343 7.95 -7.16 21.29
C ASP A 343 9.10 -6.15 21.19
N MET A 344 9.76 -6.06 20.02
CA MET A 344 10.85 -5.11 19.81
C MET A 344 10.39 -3.72 19.40
N PHE A 345 9.31 -3.58 18.58
CA PHE A 345 8.98 -2.33 17.88
C PHE A 345 7.58 -1.80 18.16
N SER A 346 6.74 -2.48 18.93
CA SER A 346 5.42 -1.97 19.31
C SER A 346 5.52 -1.06 20.53
N ASP A 347 4.80 0.07 20.49
CA ASP A 347 4.58 0.95 21.65
C ASP A 347 3.54 0.39 22.63
N GLN A 348 2.92 -0.75 22.31
CA GLN A 348 2.01 -1.48 23.19
C GLN A 348 2.75 -2.56 24.00
N CYS A 349 4.04 -2.79 23.74
CA CYS A 349 4.85 -3.74 24.48
C CYS A 349 5.43 -3.08 25.74
N MET A 350 5.15 -3.67 26.91
CA MET A 350 5.56 -3.15 28.21
C MET A 350 7.05 -3.36 28.52
N LEU A 351 7.80 -4.10 27.70
CA LEU A 351 9.26 -4.27 27.84
C LEU A 351 10.05 -2.96 27.79
N SER A 352 9.46 -1.91 27.19
CA SER A 352 10.08 -0.57 27.12
C SER A 352 10.08 0.18 28.46
N TYR A 353 9.30 -0.29 29.43
CA TYR A 353 9.18 0.34 30.75
C TYR A 353 10.17 -0.26 31.76
N THR A 354 10.88 0.57 32.51
CA THR A 354 11.65 0.20 33.69
C THR A 354 11.41 1.23 34.79
N GLU A 355 11.56 0.90 36.07
CA GLU A 355 11.43 1.86 37.18
C GLU A 355 12.32 3.09 36.98
N LYS A 356 13.50 2.91 36.40
CA LYS A 356 14.51 3.97 36.19
C LYS A 356 14.11 4.94 35.06
N THR A 357 13.55 4.44 33.98
CA THR A 357 13.26 5.24 32.77
C THR A 357 11.79 5.64 32.65
N GLY A 358 10.89 4.95 33.38
CA GLY A 358 9.45 5.14 33.24
C GLY A 358 9.01 4.93 31.78
N SER A 359 8.10 5.75 31.30
CA SER A 359 7.59 5.73 29.92
C SER A 359 8.37 6.66 28.97
N LYS A 360 9.69 6.81 29.17
CA LYS A 360 10.53 7.70 28.32
C LYS A 360 10.69 7.17 26.90
N TYR A 361 10.69 5.85 26.73
CA TYR A 361 10.89 5.18 25.44
C TYR A 361 9.61 4.50 24.98
N ASN A 362 9.31 4.61 23.70
CA ASN A 362 8.09 4.03 23.14
C ASN A 362 8.24 2.54 22.83
N THR A 363 9.45 2.06 22.55
CA THR A 363 9.69 0.67 22.14
C THR A 363 10.87 0.08 22.91
N PHE A 364 10.89 -1.26 23.05
CA PHE A 364 12.00 -1.96 23.68
C PHE A 364 13.32 -1.77 22.90
N PHE A 365 13.22 -1.70 21.56
CA PHE A 365 14.36 -1.38 20.72
C PHE A 365 14.96 0.01 21.05
N GLU A 366 14.13 1.05 21.23
CA GLU A 366 14.61 2.39 21.61
C GLU A 366 15.28 2.39 22.99
N LEU A 367 14.68 1.71 23.95
CA LEU A 367 15.25 1.58 25.30
C LEU A 367 16.66 0.96 25.23
N LEU A 368 16.81 -0.23 24.61
CA LEU A 368 18.10 -0.94 24.57
C LEU A 368 19.14 -0.24 23.67
N ARG A 369 18.72 0.57 22.72
CA ARG A 369 19.63 1.38 21.89
C ARG A 369 20.22 2.57 22.60
N LEU A 370 19.48 3.16 23.55
CA LEU A 370 19.80 4.46 24.14
C LEU A 370 20.20 4.36 25.62
N GLU A 371 19.90 3.25 26.30
CA GLU A 371 20.21 3.04 27.71
C GLU A 371 20.93 1.68 27.93
N ASN A 372 21.75 1.65 28.95
CA ASN A 372 22.31 0.40 29.46
C ASN A 372 21.34 -0.20 30.49
N VAL A 373 20.70 -1.30 30.15
CA VAL A 373 19.66 -1.95 30.94
C VAL A 373 20.14 -3.33 31.39
N LYS A 374 20.01 -3.62 32.69
CA LYS A 374 20.26 -4.98 33.22
C LYS A 374 19.00 -5.83 33.11
N PRO A 375 19.12 -7.16 32.97
CA PRO A 375 17.96 -8.05 32.98
C PRO A 375 17.03 -7.85 34.18
N GLU A 376 17.59 -7.63 35.36
CA GLU A 376 16.86 -7.41 36.61
C GLU A 376 16.18 -6.03 36.74
N GLU A 377 16.42 -5.10 35.81
CA GLU A 377 15.73 -3.80 35.73
C GLU A 377 14.41 -3.90 34.94
N ILE A 378 14.18 -5.03 34.24
CA ILE A 378 12.90 -5.32 33.59
C ILE A 378 11.89 -5.79 34.65
N GLU A 379 10.65 -5.34 34.52
CA GLU A 379 9.58 -5.70 35.43
C GLU A 379 9.28 -7.20 35.45
N GLU A 380 9.05 -7.78 36.61
CA GLU A 380 8.87 -9.22 36.80
C GLU A 380 7.78 -9.82 35.90
N TYR A 381 6.70 -9.08 35.66
CA TYR A 381 5.60 -9.54 34.79
C TYR A 381 5.96 -9.61 33.30
N ASN A 382 7.13 -9.09 32.90
CA ASN A 382 7.66 -9.14 31.54
C ASN A 382 8.84 -10.12 31.38
N PHE A 383 9.16 -10.88 32.43
CA PHE A 383 10.32 -11.81 32.38
C PHE A 383 10.12 -12.94 31.38
N ASP A 384 8.90 -13.41 31.18
CA ASP A 384 8.62 -14.46 30.20
C ASP A 384 8.89 -13.98 28.77
N GLU A 385 8.50 -12.75 28.44
CA GLU A 385 8.76 -12.11 27.14
C GLU A 385 10.27 -11.85 26.95
N LEU A 386 10.96 -11.35 27.98
CA LEU A 386 12.40 -11.12 27.92
C LEU A 386 13.16 -12.45 27.72
N ASN A 387 12.86 -13.48 28.51
CA ASN A 387 13.51 -14.78 28.40
C ASN A 387 13.29 -15.39 27.02
N TRP A 388 12.08 -15.26 26.48
CA TRP A 388 11.78 -15.73 25.13
C TRP A 388 12.62 -15.00 24.07
N LEU A 389 12.79 -13.67 24.14
CA LEU A 389 13.65 -12.91 23.23
C LEU A 389 15.13 -13.28 23.36
N LEU A 390 15.60 -13.62 24.59
CA LEU A 390 16.94 -14.13 24.84
C LEU A 390 17.13 -15.52 24.20
N GLU A 391 16.19 -16.46 24.39
CA GLU A 391 16.21 -17.79 23.78
C GLU A 391 16.19 -17.72 22.25
N ARG A 392 15.45 -16.78 21.69
CA ARG A 392 15.38 -16.53 20.25
C ARG A 392 16.64 -15.83 19.69
N GLY A 393 17.54 -15.35 20.54
CA GLY A 393 18.75 -14.65 20.15
C GLY A 393 18.49 -13.26 19.51
N VAL A 394 17.34 -12.64 19.79
CA VAL A 394 17.01 -11.28 19.39
C VAL A 394 17.80 -10.29 20.25
N VAL A 395 17.89 -10.58 21.53
CA VAL A 395 18.73 -9.90 22.52
C VAL A 395 19.62 -10.91 23.22
N TYR A 396 20.71 -10.45 23.82
CA TYR A 396 21.63 -11.29 24.62
C TYR A 396 22.19 -10.47 25.78
N VAL A 397 22.82 -11.17 26.74
CA VAL A 397 23.48 -10.50 27.87
C VAL A 397 24.98 -10.40 27.58
N SER A 398 25.52 -9.17 27.64
CA SER A 398 26.96 -8.88 27.55
C SER A 398 27.35 -7.97 28.69
N ASP A 399 28.39 -8.36 29.45
CA ASP A 399 28.87 -7.62 30.61
C ASP A 399 27.78 -7.27 31.65
N GLY A 400 26.80 -8.21 31.80
CA GLY A 400 25.67 -8.03 32.71
C GLY A 400 24.58 -7.08 32.22
N MET A 401 24.67 -6.59 30.98
CA MET A 401 23.68 -5.71 30.33
C MET A 401 23.00 -6.42 29.18
N LEU A 402 21.74 -6.05 28.92
CA LEU A 402 21.01 -6.47 27.73
C LEU A 402 21.60 -5.78 26.50
N ALA A 403 21.85 -6.54 25.46
CA ALA A 403 22.42 -6.07 24.19
C ALA A 403 21.60 -6.57 22.99
N LEU A 404 21.53 -5.76 21.95
CA LEU A 404 20.81 -6.07 20.70
C LEU A 404 21.66 -6.94 19.77
N ASN A 405 21.08 -8.02 19.25
CA ASN A 405 21.65 -8.72 18.10
C ASN A 405 21.34 -7.89 16.83
N TYR A 406 22.26 -7.02 16.44
CA TYR A 406 22.03 -6.04 15.36
C TYR A 406 21.70 -6.68 14.01
N GLU A 407 22.24 -7.87 13.71
CA GLU A 407 21.91 -8.58 12.47
C GLU A 407 20.46 -9.08 12.50
N ARG A 408 20.02 -9.70 13.61
CA ARG A 408 18.64 -10.11 13.82
C ARG A 408 17.69 -8.90 13.82
N ILE A 409 18.07 -7.85 14.52
CA ILE A 409 17.29 -6.60 14.59
C ILE A 409 17.14 -5.95 13.22
N TRP A 410 18.17 -5.98 12.37
CA TRP A 410 18.05 -5.48 11.01
C TRP A 410 16.98 -6.26 10.22
N ILE A 411 16.99 -7.60 10.28
CA ILE A 411 15.99 -8.45 9.62
C ILE A 411 14.58 -8.08 10.10
N LEU A 412 14.38 -8.08 11.41
CA LEU A 412 13.09 -7.76 12.01
C LEU A 412 12.63 -6.34 11.67
N LYS A 413 13.54 -5.37 11.65
CA LYS A 413 13.23 -3.99 11.35
C LYS A 413 12.83 -3.78 9.89
N GLU A 414 13.51 -4.43 8.93
CA GLU A 414 13.13 -4.40 7.51
C GLU A 414 11.73 -5.01 7.31
N LEU A 415 11.47 -6.17 7.93
CA LEU A 415 10.14 -6.80 7.89
C LEU A 415 9.09 -5.94 8.59
N ASN A 416 9.43 -5.35 9.74
CA ASN A 416 8.52 -4.49 10.47
C ASN A 416 8.18 -3.20 9.71
N ASP A 417 9.18 -2.50 9.16
CA ASP A 417 9.01 -1.16 8.59
C ASP A 417 8.55 -1.21 7.12
N LYS A 418 8.96 -2.23 6.37
CA LYS A 418 8.74 -2.33 4.92
C LYS A 418 7.93 -3.55 4.50
N GLY A 419 7.74 -4.51 5.40
CA GLY A 419 7.03 -5.76 5.11
C GLY A 419 7.80 -6.74 4.24
N VAL A 420 8.97 -6.37 3.70
CA VAL A 420 9.74 -7.16 2.74
C VAL A 420 11.24 -6.89 2.85
N ILE A 421 12.04 -7.94 2.68
CA ILE A 421 13.50 -7.85 2.50
C ILE A 421 13.84 -8.17 1.05
N CYS A 422 14.69 -7.34 0.42
CA CYS A 422 15.29 -7.62 -0.89
C CYS A 422 16.59 -8.39 -0.68
N LEU A 423 16.58 -9.70 -0.96
CA LEU A 423 17.65 -10.62 -0.56
C LEU A 423 18.99 -10.34 -1.23
N GLN A 424 18.98 -9.89 -2.48
CA GLN A 424 20.21 -9.71 -3.27
C GLN A 424 21.06 -8.48 -2.86
N TYR A 425 20.58 -7.71 -1.87
CA TYR A 425 21.29 -6.50 -1.40
C TYR A 425 22.07 -6.72 -0.11
N LYS A 426 21.81 -7.81 0.62
CA LYS A 426 22.53 -8.09 1.87
C LYS A 426 22.62 -9.59 2.15
N ASP A 427 23.84 -10.08 2.31
CA ASP A 427 24.11 -11.42 2.80
C ASP A 427 23.97 -11.52 4.32
N SER A 428 23.35 -12.61 4.82
CA SER A 428 23.12 -12.86 6.24
C SER A 428 22.91 -14.34 6.54
N ASP A 429 23.77 -14.90 7.41
CA ASP A 429 23.66 -16.28 7.88
C ASP A 429 22.40 -16.51 8.71
N ILE A 430 22.01 -15.51 9.51
CA ILE A 430 20.78 -15.56 10.30
C ILE A 430 19.57 -15.63 9.37
N LEU A 431 19.56 -14.83 8.31
CA LEU A 431 18.45 -14.80 7.35
C LEU A 431 18.33 -16.13 6.60
N ARG A 432 19.47 -16.72 6.14
CA ARG A 432 19.48 -18.07 5.53
C ARG A 432 18.93 -19.12 6.48
N LYS A 433 19.31 -19.09 7.76
CA LYS A 433 18.79 -20.00 8.77
C LYS A 433 17.28 -19.87 8.92
N LEU A 434 16.73 -18.64 9.06
CA LEU A 434 15.30 -18.39 9.19
C LEU A 434 14.49 -18.84 7.97
N ILE A 435 15.06 -18.70 6.77
CA ILE A 435 14.45 -19.22 5.54
C ILE A 435 14.42 -20.75 5.58
N SER A 436 15.53 -21.39 5.94
CA SER A 436 15.60 -22.86 6.03
C SER A 436 14.68 -23.47 7.09
N GLU A 437 14.41 -22.75 8.17
CA GLU A 437 13.47 -23.11 9.22
C GLU A 437 12.01 -22.82 8.88
N GLY A 438 11.75 -22.15 7.74
CA GLY A 438 10.41 -21.80 7.28
C GLY A 438 9.77 -20.62 8.03
N GLU A 439 10.52 -19.93 8.87
CA GLU A 439 10.03 -18.74 9.59
C GLU A 439 9.92 -17.52 8.66
N ILE A 440 10.71 -17.50 7.60
CA ILE A 440 10.68 -16.51 6.52
C ILE A 440 10.44 -17.26 5.21
N ARG A 441 9.44 -16.82 4.44
CA ARG A 441 9.17 -17.32 3.08
C ARG A 441 9.86 -16.46 2.04
N VAL A 442 10.21 -17.04 0.92
CA VAL A 442 10.84 -16.36 -0.21
C VAL A 442 9.96 -16.40 -1.45
N GLU A 443 10.09 -15.39 -2.29
CA GLU A 443 9.38 -15.28 -3.57
C GLU A 443 10.30 -14.77 -4.67
N SER A 444 10.04 -15.27 -5.91
CA SER A 444 10.75 -14.89 -7.13
C SER A 444 9.78 -14.16 -8.08
N SER A 445 9.43 -12.93 -7.75
CA SER A 445 8.51 -12.07 -8.49
C SER A 445 9.15 -10.74 -8.86
N LEU A 446 8.75 -10.13 -9.99
CA LEU A 446 9.22 -8.81 -10.40
C LEU A 446 8.91 -7.75 -9.34
N LEU A 447 7.70 -7.77 -8.81
CA LEU A 447 7.17 -6.81 -7.86
C LEU A 447 6.98 -7.46 -6.48
N SER A 448 7.34 -6.77 -5.43
CA SER A 448 7.00 -7.16 -4.05
C SER A 448 5.48 -7.05 -3.81
N GLU A 449 4.99 -7.62 -2.67
CA GLU A 449 3.56 -7.57 -2.33
C GLU A 449 3.01 -6.15 -2.31
N SER A 450 3.67 -5.22 -1.65
CA SER A 450 3.22 -3.82 -1.60
C SER A 450 3.29 -3.13 -2.97
N GLU A 451 4.21 -3.53 -3.85
CA GLU A 451 4.34 -2.97 -5.19
C GLU A 451 3.22 -3.47 -6.12
N TRP A 452 2.95 -4.79 -6.19
CA TRP A 452 1.87 -5.27 -7.04
C TRP A 452 0.49 -4.84 -6.51
N GLU A 453 0.30 -4.68 -5.20
CA GLU A 453 -0.91 -4.08 -4.63
C GLU A 453 -1.09 -2.63 -5.08
N TYR A 454 -0.02 -1.83 -5.10
CA TYR A 454 -0.05 -0.46 -5.59
C TYR A 454 -0.39 -0.38 -7.08
N PHE A 455 0.21 -1.26 -7.92
CA PHE A 455 -0.16 -1.36 -9.33
C PHE A 455 -1.63 -1.72 -9.51
N ASN A 456 -2.14 -2.70 -8.76
CA ASN A 456 -3.56 -3.08 -8.81
C ASN A 456 -4.47 -1.95 -8.30
N TYR A 457 -4.07 -1.23 -7.26
CA TYR A 457 -4.84 -0.07 -6.77
C TYR A 457 -4.97 1.03 -7.83
N VAL A 458 -3.89 1.34 -8.54
CA VAL A 458 -3.89 2.42 -9.55
C VAL A 458 -4.54 1.98 -10.86
N LEU A 459 -4.22 0.79 -11.35
CA LEU A 459 -4.53 0.36 -12.71
C LEU A 459 -5.78 -0.50 -12.83
N ASN A 460 -6.08 -1.33 -11.82
CA ASN A 460 -7.15 -2.31 -11.87
C ASN A 460 -8.08 -2.22 -10.66
N LYS A 461 -9.38 -2.28 -10.89
CA LYS A 461 -10.37 -2.33 -9.80
C LYS A 461 -10.73 -3.76 -9.34
N SER A 462 -10.12 -4.77 -9.91
CA SER A 462 -10.44 -6.18 -9.61
C SER A 462 -10.08 -6.59 -8.19
N GLU A 463 -8.94 -6.13 -7.68
CA GLU A 463 -8.44 -6.47 -6.34
C GLU A 463 -8.99 -5.52 -5.27
N PHE A 464 -8.98 -4.23 -5.54
CA PHE A 464 -9.37 -3.20 -4.57
C PHE A 464 -10.63 -2.45 -5.01
N SER A 465 -11.64 -2.46 -4.15
CA SER A 465 -12.92 -1.80 -4.41
C SER A 465 -12.83 -0.26 -4.50
N ASN A 466 -11.82 0.34 -3.87
CA ASN A 466 -11.46 1.76 -3.96
C ASN A 466 -10.37 2.05 -5.00
N GLY A 467 -10.01 1.07 -5.85
CA GLY A 467 -9.03 1.24 -6.91
C GLY A 467 -9.41 2.33 -7.90
N LEU A 468 -8.39 2.99 -8.48
CA LEU A 468 -8.58 4.08 -9.44
C LEU A 468 -9.04 3.60 -10.81
N ASP A 469 -8.76 2.32 -11.16
CA ASP A 469 -9.19 1.67 -12.39
C ASP A 469 -8.72 2.39 -13.67
N LEU A 470 -7.55 2.99 -13.62
CA LEU A 470 -7.07 3.84 -14.70
C LEU A 470 -6.93 3.07 -16.03
N ARG A 471 -6.52 1.79 -15.98
CA ARG A 471 -6.38 0.97 -17.18
C ARG A 471 -7.70 0.74 -17.91
N ASN A 472 -8.78 0.38 -17.18
CA ASN A 472 -10.05 -0.01 -17.80
C ASN A 472 -10.95 1.19 -18.09
N ARG A 473 -10.81 2.28 -17.33
CA ARG A 473 -11.65 3.49 -17.44
C ARG A 473 -11.67 4.06 -18.85
N TYR A 474 -10.54 4.08 -19.54
CA TYR A 474 -10.40 4.66 -20.88
C TYR A 474 -10.70 3.65 -22.00
N ILE A 475 -10.48 2.35 -21.76
CA ILE A 475 -10.77 1.31 -22.75
C ILE A 475 -12.29 1.10 -22.91
N HIS A 476 -13.08 1.36 -21.87
CA HIS A 476 -14.53 1.12 -21.85
C HIS A 476 -15.37 2.40 -21.96
N ASP A 477 -14.80 3.50 -22.44
CA ASP A 477 -15.48 4.80 -22.65
C ASP A 477 -16.19 5.35 -21.40
N THR A 478 -15.62 5.08 -20.22
CA THR A 478 -16.06 5.60 -18.92
C THR A 478 -15.16 6.73 -18.41
N ASN A 479 -14.33 7.28 -19.29
CA ASN A 479 -13.35 8.32 -19.02
C ASN A 479 -14.01 9.67 -18.68
N PRO A 480 -13.35 10.50 -17.87
CA PRO A 480 -13.77 11.86 -17.62
C PRO A 480 -13.85 12.67 -18.91
N LEU A 481 -14.88 13.51 -19.06
CA LEU A 481 -15.02 14.41 -20.20
C LEU A 481 -14.07 15.62 -20.12
N ASP A 482 -13.58 15.95 -18.93
CA ASP A 482 -12.67 17.06 -18.69
C ASP A 482 -11.24 16.71 -19.10
N LYS A 483 -10.66 17.48 -20.00
CA LYS A 483 -9.29 17.32 -20.51
C LYS A 483 -8.21 17.40 -19.43
N ARG A 484 -8.42 18.18 -18.36
CA ARG A 484 -7.45 18.26 -17.24
C ARG A 484 -7.38 16.95 -16.48
N HIS A 485 -8.52 16.31 -16.22
CA HIS A 485 -8.56 14.99 -15.60
C HIS A 485 -7.90 13.94 -16.50
N GLN A 486 -8.16 13.97 -17.82
CA GLN A 486 -7.51 13.06 -18.76
C GLN A 486 -5.99 13.23 -18.75
N GLN A 487 -5.49 14.47 -18.71
CA GLN A 487 -4.05 14.75 -18.65
C GLN A 487 -3.44 14.27 -17.33
N ASN A 488 -4.11 14.50 -16.20
CA ASN A 488 -3.64 14.01 -14.90
C ASN A 488 -3.59 12.48 -14.86
N ASP A 489 -4.64 11.80 -15.33
CA ASP A 489 -4.69 10.34 -15.40
C ASP A 489 -3.58 9.79 -16.30
N TYR A 490 -3.28 10.48 -17.42
CA TYR A 490 -2.18 10.12 -18.32
C TYR A 490 -0.82 10.21 -17.65
N ILE A 491 -0.56 11.26 -16.90
CA ILE A 491 0.69 11.43 -16.15
C ILE A 491 0.84 10.35 -15.07
N VAL A 492 -0.25 9.97 -14.39
CA VAL A 492 -0.23 8.86 -13.42
C VAL A 492 0.09 7.53 -14.12
N LEU A 493 -0.48 7.29 -15.31
CA LEU A 493 -0.18 6.10 -16.10
C LEU A 493 1.29 6.04 -16.51
N LEU A 494 1.87 7.16 -17.01
CA LEU A 494 3.30 7.25 -17.31
C LEU A 494 4.16 7.02 -16.08
N LYS A 495 3.77 7.54 -14.90
CA LYS A 495 4.45 7.27 -13.63
C LYS A 495 4.51 5.77 -13.33
N MET A 496 3.39 5.06 -13.47
CA MET A 496 3.35 3.62 -13.26
C MET A 496 4.25 2.87 -14.24
N PHE A 497 4.29 3.32 -15.51
CA PHE A 497 5.17 2.71 -16.51
C PHE A 497 6.65 2.95 -16.18
N VAL A 498 7.02 4.15 -15.73
CA VAL A 498 8.40 4.42 -15.28
C VAL A 498 8.78 3.52 -14.10
N ILE A 499 7.90 3.32 -13.11
CA ILE A 499 8.18 2.40 -12.01
C ILE A 499 8.40 0.98 -12.54
N LEU A 500 7.58 0.52 -13.49
CA LEU A 500 7.77 -0.79 -14.13
C LEU A 500 9.13 -0.89 -14.85
N VAL A 501 9.53 0.15 -15.59
CA VAL A 501 10.85 0.24 -16.26
C VAL A 501 11.99 0.12 -15.23
N ILE A 502 11.89 0.85 -14.12
CA ILE A 502 12.91 0.78 -13.04
C ILE A 502 13.00 -0.64 -12.48
N LYS A 503 11.87 -1.31 -12.24
CA LYS A 503 11.84 -2.68 -11.71
C LYS A 503 12.41 -3.69 -12.70
N ILE A 504 12.09 -3.56 -13.98
CA ILE A 504 12.66 -4.42 -15.03
C ILE A 504 14.17 -4.15 -15.18
N ASN A 505 14.60 -2.90 -15.12
CA ASN A 505 16.04 -2.58 -15.15
C ASN A 505 16.80 -3.18 -13.96
N GLU A 506 16.22 -3.15 -12.76
CA GLU A 506 16.77 -3.79 -11.57
C GLU A 506 17.01 -5.30 -11.81
N GLU A 507 16.08 -6.01 -12.44
CA GLU A 507 16.20 -7.44 -12.76
C GLU A 507 17.44 -7.73 -13.61
N PHE A 508 17.59 -7.01 -14.70
CA PHE A 508 18.75 -7.17 -15.60
C PHE A 508 20.07 -6.80 -14.92
N CYS A 509 20.08 -5.71 -14.15
CA CYS A 509 21.27 -5.30 -13.40
C CYS A 509 21.70 -6.34 -12.35
N LEU A 510 20.74 -6.93 -11.63
CA LEU A 510 21.01 -7.97 -10.63
C LEU A 510 21.48 -9.26 -11.29
N GLN A 511 20.83 -9.69 -12.38
CA GLN A 511 21.23 -10.88 -13.13
C GLN A 511 22.65 -10.76 -13.68
N ASP A 512 23.00 -9.62 -14.26
CA ASP A 512 24.35 -9.34 -14.76
C ASP A 512 25.39 -9.35 -13.62
N LYS A 513 25.05 -8.75 -12.47
CA LYS A 513 25.91 -8.75 -11.28
C LYS A 513 26.15 -10.16 -10.75
N ILE A 514 25.11 -11.00 -10.66
CA ILE A 514 25.20 -12.39 -10.22
C ILE A 514 26.06 -13.18 -11.22
N SER A 515 25.82 -13.04 -12.52
CA SER A 515 26.57 -13.75 -13.57
C SER A 515 28.06 -13.39 -13.59
N LYS A 516 28.42 -12.12 -13.38
CA LYS A 516 29.78 -11.63 -13.35
C LYS A 516 30.54 -11.99 -12.07
N LYS A 517 29.88 -12.02 -10.94
CA LYS A 517 30.51 -12.26 -9.63
C LYS A 517 30.46 -13.73 -9.21
N GLY A 518 29.60 -14.55 -9.83
CA GLY A 518 29.41 -15.95 -9.45
C GLY A 518 28.81 -16.11 -8.03
N VAL A 519 28.17 -15.07 -7.49
CA VAL A 519 27.64 -15.05 -6.15
C VAL A 519 26.15 -14.74 -6.22
N ASP A 520 25.35 -15.78 -6.12
CA ASP A 520 23.97 -15.67 -5.69
C ASP A 520 23.95 -15.93 -4.17
N PHE A 521 23.63 -14.92 -3.38
CA PHE A 521 23.66 -15.01 -1.92
C PHE A 521 22.63 -16.00 -1.36
N TYR A 522 21.58 -16.32 -2.12
CA TYR A 522 20.44 -17.12 -1.66
C TYR A 522 20.04 -18.20 -2.68
N GLU A 523 20.99 -18.76 -3.40
CA GLU A 523 20.79 -20.00 -4.15
C GLU A 523 20.64 -21.14 -3.12
N LEU A 524 19.38 -21.42 -2.75
CA LEU A 524 18.98 -22.46 -1.80
C LEU A 524 18.47 -23.68 -2.55
#